data_7b6757b79e717259da971bab575c531e
#
_entry.id   7b6757b79e717259da971bab575c531e
#
_cell.length_a   1.000
_cell.length_b   1.000
_cell.length_c   1.000
_cell.angle_alpha   90.00
_cell.angle_beta   90.00
_cell.angle_gamma   90.00
#
_symmetry.space_group_name_H-M   'P 1'
#
loop_
_entity.id
_entity.type
_entity.pdbx_description
1 polymer ?
#
loop_
_entity_poly.entity_id
_entity_poly.type
_entity_poly.pdbx_seq_one_letter_code
_entity_poly.pdbx_strand_id
1 'polypeptide(L)'
;MKRSRSVALVMATMAPAVQAAPQPPGNIEVAEASIPQLQAALASGAVTSRQLVLAYLARIAAYDSQGPALNSIVTLNPAALAQADALDKERASKGPRGPLHGIPVLVKDNFDTKDMPTSGGALALATLQPAQDAHQVDKLRSAGAIILGKTAMHELAAGTTTISSLTGQSRNPYDLLRSPGGSSGGTGAAIAASFAAAGMGSDTCGSIRIPAAYQNLFGLRTTRGLASRTGVIPLSDTQDVAGPLARSVADLAIMLDATVGSDKRDAITAGADAHVPKSYADALQPGSLKGARIGVLRSLFTVVPDDGDGK
;
A
#
# COMPACT_ATOMS: atom_id res chain seq x y z
N MET A 1 -47.76 -48.44 -14.00
CA MET A 1 -47.01 -47.46 -13.24
C MET A 1 -45.65 -47.26 -13.87
N LYS A 2 -45.45 -46.21 -14.68
CA LYS A 2 -44.15 -45.85 -15.29
C LYS A 2 -43.56 -44.67 -14.49
N ARG A 3 -42.44 -44.89 -13.84
CA ARG A 3 -41.68 -43.82 -13.15
C ARG A 3 -40.79 -43.07 -14.18
N SER A 4 -41.15 -41.83 -14.41
CA SER A 4 -40.32 -40.88 -15.15
C SER A 4 -39.14 -40.45 -14.28
N ARG A 5 -37.88 -40.62 -14.78
CA ARG A 5 -36.67 -40.08 -14.18
C ARG A 5 -36.33 -38.79 -14.90
N SER A 6 -36.53 -37.67 -14.23
CA SER A 6 -36.05 -36.35 -14.69
C SER A 6 -34.55 -36.28 -14.46
N VAL A 7 -33.79 -36.12 -15.54
CA VAL A 7 -32.36 -35.81 -15.48
C VAL A 7 -32.22 -34.29 -15.46
N ALA A 8 -31.73 -33.78 -14.32
CA ALA A 8 -31.41 -32.35 -14.21
C ALA A 8 -30.04 -32.09 -14.86
N LEU A 9 -30.04 -31.36 -15.95
CA LEU A 9 -28.83 -30.88 -16.62
C LEU A 9 -28.27 -29.70 -15.85
N VAL A 10 -27.16 -29.90 -15.13
CA VAL A 10 -26.41 -28.82 -14.47
C VAL A 10 -25.53 -28.16 -15.54
N MET A 11 -25.93 -26.97 -16.01
CA MET A 11 -25.07 -26.13 -16.82
C MET A 11 -24.06 -25.45 -15.89
N ALA A 12 -22.81 -25.90 -15.92
CA ALA A 12 -21.67 -25.19 -15.35
C ALA A 12 -21.37 -23.97 -16.25
N THR A 13 -21.71 -22.78 -15.78
CA THR A 13 -21.27 -21.53 -16.42
C THR A 13 -19.79 -21.35 -16.15
N MET A 14 -18.96 -21.63 -17.15
CA MET A 14 -17.54 -21.27 -17.14
C MET A 14 -17.43 -19.74 -17.14
N ALA A 15 -16.93 -19.16 -16.06
CA ALA A 15 -16.52 -17.76 -16.05
C ALA A 15 -15.41 -17.56 -17.10
N PRO A 16 -15.44 -16.47 -17.88
CA PRO A 16 -14.39 -16.20 -18.85
C PRO A 16 -13.05 -16.07 -18.11
N ALA A 17 -12.05 -16.82 -18.58
CA ALA A 17 -10.68 -16.68 -18.07
C ALA A 17 -10.22 -15.23 -18.38
N VAL A 18 -9.90 -14.49 -17.30
CA VAL A 18 -9.27 -13.17 -17.43
C VAL A 18 -7.92 -13.39 -18.08
N GLN A 19 -7.77 -12.92 -19.32
CA GLN A 19 -6.50 -12.97 -20.02
C GLN A 19 -5.50 -12.08 -19.29
N ALA A 20 -4.37 -12.66 -18.85
CA ALA A 20 -3.28 -11.91 -18.23
C ALA A 20 -2.78 -10.82 -19.20
N ALA A 21 -2.53 -9.62 -18.67
CA ALA A 21 -1.96 -8.52 -19.45
C ALA A 21 -0.59 -8.94 -20.04
N PRO A 22 -0.21 -8.43 -21.23
CA PRO A 22 1.07 -8.75 -21.84
C PRO A 22 2.22 -8.34 -20.92
N GLN A 23 3.13 -9.27 -20.67
CA GLN A 23 4.31 -9.06 -19.83
C GLN A 23 5.31 -8.12 -20.54
N PRO A 24 5.89 -7.13 -19.85
CA PRO A 24 6.92 -6.28 -20.44
C PRO A 24 8.21 -7.07 -20.73
N PRO A 25 9.04 -6.61 -21.67
CA PRO A 25 10.31 -7.25 -21.98
C PRO A 25 11.27 -7.15 -20.79
N GLY A 26 11.64 -8.29 -20.26
CA GLY A 26 12.38 -8.51 -19.02
C GLY A 26 11.51 -9.32 -18.07
N ASN A 27 11.70 -10.59 -18.04
CA ASN A 27 10.83 -11.67 -17.52
C ASN A 27 10.63 -11.64 -15.98
N ILE A 28 10.30 -10.49 -15.38
CA ILE A 28 9.99 -10.43 -13.96
C ILE A 28 8.47 -10.39 -13.73
N GLU A 29 7.96 -11.38 -13.02
CA GLU A 29 6.61 -11.35 -12.48
C GLU A 29 6.60 -10.39 -11.27
N VAL A 30 5.92 -9.24 -11.37
CA VAL A 30 5.79 -8.27 -10.28
C VAL A 30 4.59 -8.54 -9.38
N ALA A 31 3.66 -9.42 -9.83
CA ALA A 31 2.56 -9.86 -8.98
C ALA A 31 3.11 -10.62 -7.79
N GLU A 32 2.65 -10.28 -6.58
CA GLU A 32 3.08 -10.85 -5.31
C GLU A 32 4.60 -10.74 -5.01
N ALA A 33 5.40 -10.07 -5.87
CA ALA A 33 6.83 -9.95 -5.65
C ALA A 33 7.14 -9.07 -4.42
N SER A 34 7.97 -9.58 -3.52
CA SER A 34 8.45 -8.85 -2.33
C SER A 34 9.60 -7.89 -2.66
N ILE A 35 9.81 -6.89 -1.82
CA ILE A 35 10.94 -5.96 -1.97
C ILE A 35 12.29 -6.71 -2.04
N PRO A 36 12.59 -7.71 -1.19
CA PRO A 36 13.82 -8.49 -1.32
C PRO A 36 13.96 -9.21 -2.66
N GLN A 37 12.87 -9.79 -3.20
CA GLN A 37 12.89 -10.44 -4.52
C GLN A 37 13.15 -9.44 -5.65
N LEU A 38 12.51 -8.27 -5.61
CA LEU A 38 12.74 -7.19 -6.56
C LEU A 38 14.18 -6.66 -6.48
N GLN A 39 14.72 -6.50 -5.26
CA GLN A 39 16.11 -6.09 -5.08
C GLN A 39 17.12 -7.14 -5.60
N ALA A 40 16.85 -8.43 -5.40
CA ALA A 40 17.68 -9.50 -5.96
C ALA A 40 17.69 -9.45 -7.50
N ALA A 41 16.53 -9.21 -8.13
CA ALA A 41 16.43 -9.06 -9.58
C ALA A 41 17.17 -7.79 -10.10
N LEU A 42 17.05 -6.67 -9.38
CA LEU A 42 17.80 -5.44 -9.70
C LEU A 42 19.31 -5.64 -9.53
N ALA A 43 19.75 -6.31 -8.47
CA ALA A 43 21.17 -6.56 -8.20
C ALA A 43 21.82 -7.49 -9.21
N SER A 44 21.08 -8.49 -9.70
CA SER A 44 21.55 -9.41 -10.74
C SER A 44 21.50 -8.80 -12.16
N GLY A 45 20.90 -7.61 -12.33
CA GLY A 45 20.66 -7.02 -13.65
C GLY A 45 19.55 -7.71 -14.47
N ALA A 46 18.79 -8.62 -13.86
CA ALA A 46 17.64 -9.27 -14.52
C ALA A 46 16.52 -8.28 -14.86
N VAL A 47 16.43 -7.19 -14.11
CA VAL A 47 15.48 -6.12 -14.32
C VAL A 47 16.11 -4.77 -13.96
N THR A 48 15.61 -3.68 -14.55
CA THR A 48 15.92 -2.31 -14.16
C THR A 48 14.76 -1.68 -13.38
N SER A 49 15.04 -0.60 -12.65
CA SER A 49 13.98 0.17 -11.97
C SER A 49 12.94 0.70 -12.97
N ARG A 50 13.40 1.12 -14.15
CA ARG A 50 12.51 1.52 -15.24
C ARG A 50 11.56 0.39 -15.67
N GLN A 51 12.06 -0.83 -15.79
CA GLN A 51 11.23 -2.00 -16.15
C GLN A 51 10.23 -2.33 -15.06
N LEU A 52 10.59 -2.20 -13.78
CA LEU A 52 9.65 -2.36 -12.67
C LEU A 52 8.52 -1.32 -12.73
N VAL A 53 8.85 -0.05 -12.95
CA VAL A 53 7.85 1.01 -13.11
C VAL A 53 6.90 0.68 -14.27
N LEU A 54 7.42 0.30 -15.43
CA LEU A 54 6.59 -0.08 -16.60
C LEU A 54 5.68 -1.27 -16.30
N ALA A 55 6.17 -2.30 -15.60
CA ALA A 55 5.40 -3.48 -15.23
C ALA A 55 4.23 -3.10 -14.31
N TYR A 56 4.47 -2.28 -13.28
CA TYR A 56 3.41 -1.81 -12.40
C TYR A 56 2.41 -0.88 -13.10
N LEU A 57 2.87 0.03 -13.96
CA LEU A 57 1.99 0.89 -14.76
C LEU A 57 1.09 0.08 -15.70
N ALA A 58 1.61 -0.99 -16.31
CA ALA A 58 0.82 -1.89 -17.15
C ALA A 58 -0.29 -2.60 -16.34
N ARG A 59 0.00 -3.04 -15.11
CA ARG A 59 -0.99 -3.63 -14.22
C ARG A 59 -2.06 -2.62 -13.80
N ILE A 60 -1.67 -1.40 -13.45
CA ILE A 60 -2.60 -0.32 -13.11
C ILE A 60 -3.53 -0.04 -14.29
N ALA A 61 -2.99 0.09 -15.50
CA ALA A 61 -3.78 0.33 -16.69
C ALA A 61 -4.79 -0.79 -16.97
N ALA A 62 -4.41 -2.04 -16.72
CA ALA A 62 -5.26 -3.20 -16.97
C ALA A 62 -6.37 -3.42 -15.93
N TYR A 63 -6.14 -3.02 -14.66
CA TYR A 63 -7.01 -3.45 -13.56
C TYR A 63 -7.58 -2.31 -12.71
N ASP A 64 -7.00 -1.10 -12.75
CA ASP A 64 -7.49 0.00 -11.92
C ASP A 64 -8.61 0.81 -12.57
N SER A 65 -8.45 1.21 -13.84
CA SER A 65 -9.45 1.95 -14.61
C SER A 65 -10.20 1.10 -15.63
N GLN A 66 -9.71 -0.09 -15.93
CA GLN A 66 -10.30 -1.07 -16.84
C GLN A 66 -10.46 -2.42 -16.13
N GLY A 67 -11.03 -3.42 -16.82
CA GLY A 67 -11.27 -4.74 -16.26
C GLY A 67 -12.12 -4.66 -14.98
N PRO A 68 -11.59 -5.07 -13.81
CA PRO A 68 -12.30 -4.99 -12.54
C PRO A 68 -12.57 -3.56 -12.08
N ALA A 69 -11.86 -2.57 -12.65
CA ALA A 69 -11.98 -1.16 -12.36
C ALA A 69 -11.93 -0.88 -10.84
N LEU A 70 -10.78 -1.21 -10.22
CA LEU A 70 -10.59 -1.12 -8.76
C LEU A 70 -10.70 0.31 -8.25
N ASN A 71 -10.41 1.29 -9.11
CA ASN A 71 -10.50 2.72 -8.78
C ASN A 71 -9.71 3.06 -7.50
N SER A 72 -8.49 2.57 -7.45
CA SER A 72 -7.60 2.68 -6.29
C SER A 72 -6.54 3.78 -6.43
N ILE A 73 -6.31 4.27 -7.66
CA ILE A 73 -5.32 5.30 -7.99
C ILE A 73 -6.02 6.63 -8.29
N VAL A 74 -5.52 7.72 -7.70
CA VAL A 74 -5.98 9.10 -7.96
C VAL A 74 -5.12 9.74 -9.04
N THR A 75 -3.80 9.66 -8.88
CA THR A 75 -2.84 10.32 -9.77
C THR A 75 -1.59 9.46 -9.90
N LEU A 76 -1.10 9.28 -11.11
CA LEU A 76 0.20 8.66 -11.38
C LEU A 76 1.27 9.75 -11.48
N ASN A 77 2.48 9.42 -11.01
CA ASN A 77 3.61 10.32 -11.08
C ASN A 77 4.14 10.43 -12.52
N PRO A 78 4.02 11.59 -13.18
CA PRO A 78 4.49 11.77 -14.55
C PRO A 78 6.01 11.65 -14.67
N ALA A 79 6.75 11.85 -13.57
CA ALA A 79 8.22 11.77 -13.55
C ALA A 79 8.74 10.38 -13.15
N ALA A 80 7.89 9.38 -12.88
CA ALA A 80 8.29 8.06 -12.35
C ALA A 80 9.34 7.37 -13.24
N LEU A 81 9.18 7.39 -14.56
CA LEU A 81 10.13 6.79 -15.48
C LEU A 81 11.49 7.51 -15.49
N ALA A 82 11.49 8.85 -15.47
CA ALA A 82 12.73 9.63 -15.41
C ALA A 82 13.45 9.43 -14.06
N GLN A 83 12.70 9.31 -12.97
CA GLN A 83 13.25 8.99 -11.64
C GLN A 83 13.87 7.57 -11.65
N ALA A 84 13.20 6.60 -12.26
CA ALA A 84 13.72 5.24 -12.41
C ALA A 84 15.04 5.21 -13.20
N ASP A 85 15.09 5.91 -14.35
CA ASP A 85 16.32 6.02 -15.17
C ASP A 85 17.49 6.64 -14.39
N ALA A 86 17.20 7.65 -13.56
CA ALA A 86 18.21 8.29 -12.72
C ALA A 86 18.75 7.34 -11.64
N LEU A 87 17.86 6.56 -11.01
CA LEU A 87 18.22 5.58 -9.99
C LEU A 87 18.98 4.38 -10.58
N ASP A 88 18.63 3.93 -11.79
CA ASP A 88 19.37 2.89 -12.50
C ASP A 88 20.81 3.34 -12.81
N LYS A 89 21.00 4.59 -13.26
CA LYS A 89 22.33 5.20 -13.45
C LYS A 89 23.11 5.34 -12.14
N GLU A 90 22.43 5.73 -11.06
CA GLU A 90 23.03 5.85 -9.74
C GLU A 90 23.47 4.47 -9.22
N ARG A 91 22.63 3.44 -9.33
CA ARG A 91 22.97 2.06 -8.99
C ARG A 91 24.23 1.58 -9.72
N ALA A 92 24.32 1.86 -11.01
CA ALA A 92 25.46 1.45 -11.82
C ALA A 92 26.77 2.16 -11.44
N SER A 93 26.70 3.42 -10.99
CA SER A 93 27.89 4.25 -10.72
C SER A 93 28.31 4.30 -9.24
N LYS A 94 27.35 4.19 -8.31
CA LYS A 94 27.56 4.38 -6.86
C LYS A 94 27.07 3.21 -6.01
N GLY A 95 26.36 2.24 -6.61
CA GLY A 95 25.64 1.19 -5.89
C GLY A 95 24.26 1.67 -5.37
N PRO A 96 23.49 0.75 -4.79
CA PRO A 96 22.18 1.07 -4.24
C PRO A 96 22.28 1.84 -2.91
N ARG A 97 21.35 2.76 -2.66
CA ARG A 97 21.22 3.47 -1.37
C ARG A 97 20.78 2.55 -0.22
N GLY A 98 20.05 1.48 -0.52
CA GLY A 98 19.46 0.54 0.43
C GLY A 98 18.34 -0.30 -0.18
N PRO A 99 17.54 -0.99 0.65
CA PRO A 99 16.51 -1.92 0.19
C PRO A 99 15.42 -1.30 -0.69
N LEU A 100 15.19 0.01 -0.59
CA LEU A 100 14.17 0.71 -1.38
C LEU A 100 14.69 1.34 -2.66
N HIS A 101 16.00 1.27 -2.95
CA HIS A 101 16.56 1.91 -4.12
C HIS A 101 15.99 1.32 -5.43
N GLY A 102 15.27 2.16 -6.18
CA GLY A 102 14.63 1.77 -7.44
C GLY A 102 13.31 1.01 -7.29
N ILE A 103 12.77 0.89 -6.08
CA ILE A 103 11.51 0.19 -5.81
C ILE A 103 10.32 1.15 -5.93
N PRO A 104 9.31 0.84 -6.79
CA PRO A 104 8.09 1.61 -6.87
C PRO A 104 7.19 1.39 -5.65
N VAL A 105 6.75 2.49 -5.04
CA VAL A 105 5.81 2.52 -3.91
C VAL A 105 4.69 3.52 -4.16
N LEU A 106 3.55 3.35 -3.47
CA LEU A 106 2.41 4.25 -3.55
C LEU A 106 2.20 4.97 -2.21
N VAL A 107 1.62 6.17 -2.26
CA VAL A 107 1.27 6.91 -1.05
C VAL A 107 -0.20 7.33 -1.09
N LYS A 108 -0.87 7.27 0.06
CA LYS A 108 -2.24 7.74 0.22
C LYS A 108 -2.36 9.22 -0.15
N ASP A 109 -3.47 9.62 -0.72
CA ASP A 109 -3.64 10.97 -1.28
C ASP A 109 -3.72 12.10 -0.24
N ASN A 110 -3.55 11.82 1.01
CA ASN A 110 -3.32 12.84 2.04
C ASN A 110 -1.84 13.10 2.39
N PHE A 111 -0.89 12.43 1.75
CA PHE A 111 0.54 12.74 1.86
C PHE A 111 0.93 13.77 0.80
N ASP A 112 1.50 14.88 1.20
CA ASP A 112 2.02 15.89 0.30
C ASP A 112 3.13 15.33 -0.58
N THR A 113 3.03 15.66 -1.87
CA THR A 113 4.02 15.34 -2.89
C THR A 113 4.24 16.57 -3.76
N LYS A 114 5.50 17.03 -3.86
CA LYS A 114 5.83 18.24 -4.62
C LYS A 114 5.63 18.13 -6.14
N ASP A 115 5.49 16.90 -6.65
CA ASP A 115 5.37 16.56 -8.07
C ASP A 115 3.96 16.07 -8.47
N MET A 116 3.04 15.97 -7.51
CA MET A 116 1.65 15.58 -7.76
C MET A 116 0.71 16.33 -6.82
N PRO A 117 -0.54 16.61 -7.22
CA PRO A 117 -1.55 17.17 -6.32
C PRO A 117 -1.80 16.30 -5.10
N THR A 118 -2.24 16.92 -4.00
CA THR A 118 -2.67 16.26 -2.77
C THR A 118 -4.07 16.74 -2.41
N SER A 119 -5.07 15.90 -2.70
CA SER A 119 -6.47 16.32 -2.56
C SER A 119 -7.15 15.83 -1.27
N GLY A 120 -6.57 14.83 -0.59
CA GLY A 120 -7.27 14.17 0.50
C GLY A 120 -8.57 13.48 0.08
N GLY A 121 -8.74 13.19 -1.23
CA GLY A 121 -9.96 12.66 -1.83
C GLY A 121 -11.05 13.72 -2.07
N ALA A 122 -10.84 14.97 -1.71
CA ALA A 122 -11.82 16.04 -1.87
C ALA A 122 -11.72 16.71 -3.25
N LEU A 123 -12.82 16.76 -3.98
CA LEU A 123 -12.87 17.42 -5.29
C LEU A 123 -12.48 18.90 -5.20
N ALA A 124 -12.83 19.57 -4.09
CA ALA A 124 -12.45 20.96 -3.84
C ALA A 124 -10.93 21.18 -3.77
N LEU A 125 -10.15 20.15 -3.47
CA LEU A 125 -8.69 20.18 -3.36
C LEU A 125 -8.00 19.48 -4.54
N ALA A 126 -8.69 19.10 -5.58
CA ALA A 126 -8.19 18.29 -6.70
C ALA A 126 -6.92 18.85 -7.37
N THR A 127 -6.73 20.18 -7.31
CA THR A 127 -5.59 20.88 -7.92
C THR A 127 -4.61 21.45 -6.90
N LEU A 128 -4.76 21.11 -5.61
CA LEU A 128 -3.86 21.59 -4.56
C LEU A 128 -2.49 20.94 -4.74
N GLN A 129 -1.53 21.75 -5.19
CA GLN A 129 -0.14 21.32 -5.41
C GLN A 129 0.72 21.75 -4.21
N PRO A 130 1.19 20.80 -3.37
CA PRO A 130 2.11 21.13 -2.29
C PRO A 130 3.45 21.63 -2.80
N ALA A 131 4.05 22.59 -2.06
CA ALA A 131 5.39 23.10 -2.39
C ALA A 131 6.51 22.12 -2.01
N GLN A 132 6.26 21.20 -1.09
CA GLN A 132 7.22 20.25 -0.53
C GLN A 132 6.60 18.86 -0.37
N ASP A 133 7.45 17.86 -0.32
CA ASP A 133 7.05 16.51 0.05
C ASP A 133 6.70 16.46 1.56
N ALA A 134 5.77 15.58 1.93
CA ALA A 134 5.62 15.15 3.31
C ALA A 134 6.93 14.55 3.83
N HIS A 135 7.23 14.68 5.12
CA HIS A 135 8.49 14.17 5.68
C HIS A 135 8.76 12.70 5.35
N GLN A 136 7.74 11.84 5.45
CA GLN A 136 7.89 10.43 5.12
C GLN A 136 8.09 10.18 3.62
N VAL A 137 7.48 10.99 2.74
CA VAL A 137 7.72 10.94 1.29
C VAL A 137 9.15 11.32 0.96
N ASP A 138 9.67 12.37 1.58
CA ASP A 138 11.06 12.79 1.43
C ASP A 138 12.05 11.70 1.90
N LYS A 139 11.77 11.05 3.04
CA LYS A 139 12.56 9.90 3.54
C LYS A 139 12.53 8.71 2.57
N LEU A 140 11.37 8.37 2.02
CA LEU A 140 11.26 7.30 1.02
C LEU A 140 12.08 7.61 -0.24
N ARG A 141 11.97 8.85 -0.76
CA ARG A 141 12.80 9.28 -1.91
C ARG A 141 14.29 9.27 -1.58
N SER A 142 14.66 9.68 -0.38
CA SER A 142 16.06 9.66 0.09
C SER A 142 16.60 8.24 0.19
N ALA A 143 15.77 7.26 0.54
CA ALA A 143 16.09 5.84 0.50
C ALA A 143 16.10 5.25 -0.94
N GLY A 144 15.76 6.05 -1.95
CA GLY A 144 15.75 5.65 -3.35
C GLY A 144 14.44 5.02 -3.82
N ALA A 145 13.35 5.10 -3.06
CA ALA A 145 12.04 4.66 -3.53
C ALA A 145 11.50 5.59 -4.63
N ILE A 146 10.76 5.01 -5.57
CA ILE A 146 10.05 5.74 -6.61
C ILE A 146 8.60 5.89 -6.16
N ILE A 147 8.15 7.13 -5.90
CA ILE A 147 6.74 7.38 -5.64
C ILE A 147 5.98 7.26 -6.96
N LEU A 148 5.31 6.14 -7.15
CA LEU A 148 4.63 5.80 -8.40
C LEU A 148 3.33 6.58 -8.60
N GLY A 149 2.67 6.96 -7.50
CA GLY A 149 1.41 7.68 -7.55
C GLY A 149 0.75 7.86 -6.19
N LYS A 150 -0.44 8.49 -6.24
CA LYS A 150 -1.33 8.77 -5.13
C LYS A 150 -2.50 7.79 -5.16
N THR A 151 -2.86 7.21 -4.02
CA THR A 151 -3.96 6.25 -3.91
C THR A 151 -5.22 6.88 -3.37
N ALA A 152 -6.38 6.39 -3.83
CA ALA A 152 -7.69 6.82 -3.37
C ALA A 152 -7.87 6.59 -1.86
N MET A 153 -8.70 7.41 -1.26
CA MET A 153 -8.98 7.37 0.16
C MET A 153 -10.43 7.77 0.44
N HIS A 154 -10.93 7.43 1.63
CA HIS A 154 -12.15 8.08 2.10
C HIS A 154 -11.87 9.57 2.27
N GLU A 155 -12.78 10.40 1.75
CA GLU A 155 -12.61 11.85 1.72
C GLU A 155 -12.18 12.40 3.08
N LEU A 156 -11.10 13.19 3.09
CA LEU A 156 -10.48 13.80 4.28
C LEU A 156 -10.22 12.80 5.44
N ALA A 157 -10.06 11.52 5.11
CA ALA A 157 -9.89 10.41 6.04
C ALA A 157 -11.07 10.18 7.01
N ALA A 158 -12.22 10.80 6.80
CA ALA A 158 -13.36 10.85 7.72
C ALA A 158 -14.31 9.65 7.62
N GLY A 159 -13.83 8.47 7.16
CA GLY A 159 -14.66 7.26 7.08
C GLY A 159 -13.85 6.00 6.74
N THR A 160 -14.56 4.87 6.63
CA THR A 160 -13.95 3.53 6.57
C THR A 160 -14.29 2.72 5.30
N THR A 161 -14.86 3.35 4.26
CA THR A 161 -15.35 2.66 3.05
C THR A 161 -14.66 3.10 1.76
N THR A 162 -13.78 4.10 1.83
CA THR A 162 -13.04 4.66 0.68
C THR A 162 -13.98 5.14 -0.44
N ILE A 163 -14.85 6.07 -0.04
CA ILE A 163 -15.69 6.86 -0.93
C ILE A 163 -15.21 8.31 -0.86
N SER A 164 -15.13 8.97 -2.01
CA SER A 164 -14.74 10.38 -2.07
C SER A 164 -15.46 11.12 -3.19
N SER A 165 -15.59 12.44 -3.05
CA SER A 165 -16.16 13.30 -4.09
C SER A 165 -15.27 13.38 -5.34
N LEU A 166 -13.97 13.10 -5.19
CA LEU A 166 -13.03 13.16 -6.30
C LEU A 166 -13.07 11.90 -7.16
N THR A 167 -13.05 10.70 -6.54
CA THR A 167 -12.90 9.43 -7.28
C THR A 167 -14.13 8.51 -7.17
N GLY A 168 -15.11 8.82 -6.33
CA GLY A 168 -16.20 7.89 -6.02
C GLY A 168 -15.72 6.72 -5.15
N GLN A 169 -16.26 5.53 -5.38
CA GLN A 169 -16.00 4.32 -4.59
C GLN A 169 -14.81 3.52 -5.15
N SER A 170 -13.82 3.23 -4.32
CA SER A 170 -12.82 2.19 -4.60
C SER A 170 -13.37 0.79 -4.26
N ARG A 171 -12.85 -0.25 -4.94
CA ARG A 171 -13.32 -1.63 -4.82
C ARG A 171 -12.29 -2.53 -4.19
N ASN A 172 -12.77 -3.59 -3.54
CA ASN A 172 -11.92 -4.65 -2.99
C ASN A 172 -11.51 -5.62 -4.12
N PRO A 173 -10.21 -5.87 -4.37
CA PRO A 173 -9.77 -6.75 -5.46
C PRO A 173 -10.16 -8.22 -5.28
N TYR A 174 -10.46 -8.68 -4.05
CA TYR A 174 -10.91 -10.05 -3.79
C TYR A 174 -12.40 -10.25 -4.05
N ASP A 175 -13.20 -9.19 -3.86
CA ASP A 175 -14.63 -9.21 -4.14
C ASP A 175 -15.08 -7.77 -4.47
N LEU A 176 -15.37 -7.51 -5.73
CA LEU A 176 -15.70 -6.17 -6.25
C LEU A 176 -17.00 -5.58 -5.66
N LEU A 177 -17.83 -6.40 -5.02
CA LEU A 177 -19.04 -5.97 -4.34
C LEU A 177 -18.82 -5.59 -2.87
N ARG A 178 -17.61 -5.84 -2.35
CA ARG A 178 -17.26 -5.54 -0.96
C ARG A 178 -16.44 -4.26 -0.84
N SER A 179 -16.55 -3.64 0.32
CA SER A 179 -15.74 -2.47 0.68
C SER A 179 -14.26 -2.84 0.76
N PRO A 180 -13.34 -2.00 0.26
CA PRO A 180 -11.90 -2.18 0.47
C PRO A 180 -11.46 -1.80 1.88
N GLY A 181 -12.41 -1.43 2.77
CA GLY A 181 -12.07 -0.76 4.02
C GLY A 181 -11.68 0.70 3.78
N GLY A 182 -11.18 1.37 4.80
CA GLY A 182 -10.75 2.76 4.72
C GLY A 182 -10.23 3.29 6.07
N SER A 183 -9.73 4.51 6.04
CA SER A 183 -9.74 5.47 4.92
C SER A 183 -8.61 5.24 3.89
N SER A 184 -7.62 4.36 4.15
CA SER A 184 -6.54 4.02 3.20
C SER A 184 -6.92 2.85 2.29
N GLY A 185 -8.21 2.71 1.89
CA GLY A 185 -8.66 1.54 1.13
C GLY A 185 -8.12 1.48 -0.30
N GLY A 186 -7.88 2.62 -0.93
CA GLY A 186 -7.20 2.66 -2.22
C GLY A 186 -5.76 2.17 -2.14
N THR A 187 -5.00 2.54 -1.08
CA THR A 187 -3.67 1.97 -0.84
C THR A 187 -3.78 0.45 -0.64
N GLY A 188 -4.72 0.00 0.19
CA GLY A 188 -4.96 -1.43 0.38
C GLY A 188 -5.25 -2.15 -0.94
N ALA A 189 -6.22 -1.65 -1.72
CA ALA A 189 -6.61 -2.26 -2.99
C ALA A 189 -5.45 -2.30 -4.00
N ALA A 190 -4.70 -1.21 -4.12
CA ALA A 190 -3.55 -1.13 -5.01
C ALA A 190 -2.44 -2.13 -4.62
N ILE A 191 -2.13 -2.27 -3.32
CA ILE A 191 -1.08 -3.19 -2.88
C ILE A 191 -1.55 -4.64 -2.96
N ALA A 192 -2.79 -4.95 -2.61
CA ALA A 192 -3.36 -6.29 -2.79
C ALA A 192 -3.44 -6.70 -4.27
N ALA A 193 -3.69 -5.77 -5.19
CA ALA A 193 -3.67 -6.01 -6.63
C ALA A 193 -2.25 -5.98 -7.23
N SER A 194 -1.19 -5.83 -6.43
CA SER A 194 0.20 -5.73 -6.89
C SER A 194 0.42 -4.58 -7.89
N PHE A 195 -0.06 -3.36 -7.58
CA PHE A 195 0.20 -2.15 -8.36
C PHE A 195 1.49 -1.43 -7.94
N ALA A 196 2.07 -1.84 -6.82
CA ALA A 196 3.39 -1.45 -6.34
C ALA A 196 3.91 -2.50 -5.35
N ALA A 197 5.16 -2.35 -4.91
CA ALA A 197 5.75 -3.25 -3.93
C ALA A 197 5.14 -3.08 -2.54
N ALA A 198 4.92 -1.83 -2.12
CA ALA A 198 4.32 -1.46 -0.85
C ALA A 198 3.66 -0.07 -0.94
N GLY A 199 2.91 0.33 0.09
CA GLY A 199 2.28 1.64 0.13
C GLY A 199 2.23 2.26 1.52
N MET A 200 2.01 3.58 1.58
CA MET A 200 1.82 4.34 2.81
C MET A 200 0.36 4.69 3.01
N GLY A 201 -0.09 4.59 4.25
CA GLY A 201 -1.40 5.01 4.72
C GLY A 201 -1.33 5.88 5.97
N SER A 202 -2.47 6.40 6.40
CA SER A 202 -2.65 7.08 7.68
C SER A 202 -3.76 6.40 8.48
N ASP A 203 -3.66 6.43 9.81
CA ASP A 203 -4.59 5.76 10.72
C ASP A 203 -4.91 6.66 11.92
N THR A 204 -6.15 7.04 12.04
CA THR A 204 -6.70 7.74 13.22
C THR A 204 -7.33 6.72 14.16
N CYS A 205 -8.32 5.96 13.66
CA CYS A 205 -9.03 4.94 14.44
C CYS A 205 -9.27 3.63 13.65
N GLY A 206 -8.31 3.26 12.77
CA GLY A 206 -8.38 2.01 12.01
C GLY A 206 -7.98 2.13 10.55
N SER A 207 -7.65 3.34 10.07
CA SER A 207 -7.56 3.61 8.63
C SER A 207 -6.34 3.01 7.88
N ILE A 208 -5.43 2.33 8.57
CA ILE A 208 -4.44 1.39 8.01
C ILE A 208 -4.91 -0.06 8.27
N ARG A 209 -5.31 -0.33 9.50
CA ARG A 209 -5.62 -1.68 9.98
C ARG A 209 -6.87 -2.28 9.34
N ILE A 210 -7.93 -1.48 9.15
CA ILE A 210 -9.17 -1.91 8.49
C ILE A 210 -8.91 -2.32 7.03
N PRO A 211 -8.32 -1.47 6.15
CA PRO A 211 -8.04 -1.89 4.79
C PRO A 211 -7.03 -3.04 4.70
N ALA A 212 -6.04 -3.11 5.61
CA ALA A 212 -5.13 -4.25 5.65
C ALA A 212 -5.87 -5.57 5.96
N ALA A 213 -6.74 -5.58 6.98
CA ALA A 213 -7.52 -6.75 7.34
C ALA A 213 -8.51 -7.17 6.23
N TYR A 214 -9.16 -6.20 5.55
CA TYR A 214 -10.15 -6.48 4.50
C TYR A 214 -9.51 -7.00 3.21
N GLN A 215 -8.20 -6.76 3.02
CA GLN A 215 -7.50 -7.02 1.75
C GLN A 215 -6.27 -7.91 1.92
N ASN A 216 -6.26 -8.73 2.99
CA ASN A 216 -5.23 -9.74 3.26
C ASN A 216 -3.80 -9.16 3.22
N LEU A 217 -3.60 -8.00 3.85
CA LEU A 217 -2.31 -7.31 3.93
C LEU A 217 -1.84 -7.21 5.37
N PHE A 218 -0.55 -6.96 5.53
CA PHE A 218 0.03 -6.45 6.76
C PHE A 218 -0.04 -4.92 6.76
N GLY A 219 -0.63 -4.34 7.80
CA GLY A 219 -0.71 -2.90 7.98
C GLY A 219 -0.27 -2.51 9.37
N LEU A 220 0.66 -1.57 9.50
CA LEU A 220 1.18 -1.15 10.79
C LEU A 220 0.72 0.27 11.14
N ARG A 221 -0.11 0.37 12.18
CA ARG A 221 -0.32 1.61 12.92
C ARG A 221 0.87 1.81 13.85
N THR A 222 1.75 2.75 13.53
CA THR A 222 2.92 3.07 14.36
C THR A 222 2.50 3.62 15.74
N THR A 223 3.40 3.56 16.71
CA THR A 223 3.26 4.34 17.92
C THR A 223 3.24 5.83 17.56
N ARG A 224 2.30 6.59 18.13
CA ARG A 224 2.20 8.04 17.90
C ARG A 224 3.50 8.73 18.30
N GLY A 225 4.05 9.54 17.41
CA GLY A 225 5.34 10.19 17.58
C GLY A 225 6.54 9.38 17.10
N LEU A 226 6.38 8.12 16.66
CA LEU A 226 7.48 7.34 16.08
C LEU A 226 7.81 7.79 14.65
N ALA A 227 6.82 8.24 13.90
CA ALA A 227 6.96 8.73 12.53
C ALA A 227 6.25 10.09 12.39
N SER A 228 6.86 11.01 11.63
CA SER A 228 6.34 12.36 11.46
C SER A 228 5.04 12.39 10.65
N ARG A 229 4.17 13.33 11.01
CA ARG A 229 2.92 13.66 10.29
C ARG A 229 3.05 14.92 9.45
N THR A 230 4.23 15.55 9.41
CA THR A 230 4.45 16.76 8.61
C THR A 230 4.14 16.51 7.15
N GLY A 231 3.24 17.32 6.59
CA GLY A 231 2.78 17.19 5.21
C GLY A 231 1.77 16.04 5.00
N VAL A 232 1.12 15.57 6.06
CA VAL A 232 -0.03 14.68 5.98
C VAL A 232 -1.27 15.46 6.36
N ILE A 233 -2.27 15.56 5.47
CA ILE A 233 -3.54 16.23 5.78
C ILE A 233 -4.14 15.58 7.04
N PRO A 234 -4.38 16.34 8.11
CA PRO A 234 -4.80 15.80 9.40
C PRO A 234 -6.30 15.46 9.43
N LEU A 235 -6.64 14.45 10.24
CA LEU A 235 -8.01 14.22 10.72
C LEU A 235 -8.12 14.52 12.21
N SER A 236 -7.16 14.03 13.02
CA SER A 236 -7.14 14.24 14.48
C SER A 236 -5.70 14.41 14.96
N ASP A 237 -5.40 15.58 15.51
CA ASP A 237 -4.06 15.87 16.03
C ASP A 237 -3.62 14.91 17.14
N THR A 238 -4.56 14.40 17.94
CA THR A 238 -4.27 13.52 19.07
C THR A 238 -4.18 12.04 18.70
N GLN A 239 -4.65 11.63 17.52
CA GLN A 239 -4.79 10.21 17.16
C GLN A 239 -4.04 9.82 15.89
N ASP A 240 -3.79 10.76 14.99
CA ASP A 240 -3.21 10.46 13.68
C ASP A 240 -1.81 9.89 13.79
N VAL A 241 -1.60 8.85 13.01
CA VAL A 241 -0.29 8.27 12.70
C VAL A 241 -0.23 7.91 11.22
N ALA A 242 0.98 7.81 10.69
CA ALA A 242 1.21 7.31 9.37
C ALA A 242 2.02 6.01 9.42
N GLY A 243 1.80 5.10 8.47
CA GLY A 243 2.50 3.83 8.47
C GLY A 243 2.27 3.03 7.18
N PRO A 244 3.04 1.95 7.00
CA PRO A 244 3.02 1.16 5.78
C PRO A 244 1.89 0.12 5.73
N LEU A 245 1.53 -0.25 4.47
CA LEU A 245 0.77 -1.44 4.10
C LEU A 245 1.60 -2.25 3.11
N ALA A 246 1.70 -3.56 3.31
CA ALA A 246 2.48 -4.45 2.47
C ALA A 246 1.90 -5.87 2.43
N ARG A 247 2.33 -6.68 1.44
CA ARG A 247 1.93 -8.09 1.31
C ARG A 247 2.72 -9.02 2.22
N SER A 248 3.87 -8.58 2.74
CA SER A 248 4.70 -9.35 3.66
C SER A 248 5.18 -8.52 4.85
N VAL A 249 5.48 -9.18 5.97
CA VAL A 249 6.07 -8.52 7.15
C VAL A 249 7.46 -7.98 6.83
N ALA A 250 8.21 -8.65 5.95
CA ALA A 250 9.53 -8.18 5.53
C ALA A 250 9.45 -6.84 4.79
N ASP A 251 8.52 -6.70 3.83
CA ASP A 251 8.29 -5.45 3.12
C ASP A 251 7.80 -4.35 4.05
N LEU A 252 6.92 -4.71 5.00
CA LEU A 252 6.43 -3.79 6.01
C LEU A 252 7.58 -3.22 6.87
N ALA A 253 8.50 -4.08 7.32
CA ALA A 253 9.66 -3.71 8.14
C ALA A 253 10.63 -2.81 7.36
N ILE A 254 10.90 -3.12 6.10
CA ILE A 254 11.75 -2.30 5.21
C ILE A 254 11.15 -0.90 5.02
N MET A 255 9.82 -0.80 4.81
CA MET A 255 9.13 0.48 4.70
C MET A 255 9.18 1.26 6.02
N LEU A 256 9.04 0.57 7.15
CA LEU A 256 9.11 1.17 8.48
C LEU A 256 10.49 1.74 8.75
N ASP A 257 11.56 0.97 8.49
CA ASP A 257 12.96 1.42 8.64
C ASP A 257 13.23 2.73 7.89
N ALA A 258 12.61 2.90 6.71
CA ALA A 258 12.77 4.10 5.91
C ALA A 258 11.97 5.31 6.40
N THR A 259 10.90 5.15 7.22
CA THR A 259 9.92 6.22 7.47
C THR A 259 9.87 6.72 8.90
N VAL A 260 10.40 5.96 9.88
CA VAL A 260 10.42 6.36 11.30
C VAL A 260 11.57 7.33 11.63
N GLY A 261 11.48 7.95 12.80
CA GLY A 261 12.51 8.84 13.33
C GLY A 261 11.99 10.26 13.55
N SER A 262 12.83 11.10 14.15
CA SER A 262 12.47 12.47 14.53
C SER A 262 12.34 13.41 13.32
N ASP A 263 11.44 14.39 13.45
CA ASP A 263 11.29 15.52 12.55
C ASP A 263 11.10 16.80 13.38
N LYS A 264 11.98 17.77 13.21
CA LYS A 264 11.90 19.06 13.93
C LYS A 264 10.61 19.83 13.69
N ARG A 265 9.88 19.54 12.59
CA ARG A 265 8.61 20.17 12.23
C ARG A 265 7.40 19.48 12.88
N ASP A 266 7.56 18.29 13.44
CA ASP A 266 6.53 17.57 14.20
C ASP A 266 7.08 17.27 15.61
N ALA A 267 6.86 18.19 16.54
CA ALA A 267 7.43 18.17 17.89
C ALA A 267 7.15 16.88 18.67
N ILE A 268 6.06 16.15 18.33
CA ILE A 268 5.74 14.90 18.98
C ILE A 268 6.77 13.80 18.70
N THR A 269 7.56 13.94 17.64
CA THR A 269 8.60 12.98 17.26
C THR A 269 9.94 13.21 17.93
N ALA A 270 10.08 14.22 18.80
CA ALA A 270 11.37 14.64 19.36
C ALA A 270 12.14 13.52 20.10
N GLY A 271 11.42 12.52 20.64
CA GLY A 271 12.02 11.35 21.30
C GLY A 271 12.11 10.10 20.42
N ALA A 272 11.68 10.16 19.16
CA ALA A 272 11.53 8.98 18.30
C ALA A 272 12.85 8.20 18.13
N ASP A 273 13.95 8.89 17.89
CA ASP A 273 15.24 8.25 17.57
C ASP A 273 15.77 7.36 18.69
N ALA A 274 15.41 7.64 19.95
CA ALA A 274 15.77 6.79 21.10
C ALA A 274 15.02 5.46 21.12
N HIS A 275 13.94 5.34 20.35
CA HIS A 275 13.06 4.16 20.31
C HIS A 275 13.09 3.44 18.96
N VAL A 276 13.83 3.96 17.97
CA VAL A 276 14.00 3.32 16.67
C VAL A 276 15.18 2.36 16.76
N PRO A 277 15.00 1.05 16.53
CA PRO A 277 16.12 0.12 16.44
C PRO A 277 16.96 0.41 15.21
N LYS A 278 18.15 -0.19 15.12
CA LYS A 278 19.01 -0.09 13.95
C LYS A 278 18.27 -0.52 12.66
N SER A 279 17.47 -1.59 12.76
CA SER A 279 16.59 -2.06 11.71
C SER A 279 15.47 -2.92 12.29
N TYR A 280 14.24 -2.70 11.87
CA TYR A 280 13.11 -3.59 12.14
C TYR A 280 13.19 -4.88 11.31
N ALA A 281 13.74 -4.79 10.08
CA ALA A 281 13.92 -5.94 9.22
C ALA A 281 14.90 -6.96 9.81
N ASP A 282 15.95 -6.52 10.52
CA ASP A 282 16.92 -7.41 11.17
C ASP A 282 16.31 -8.21 12.34
N ALA A 283 15.18 -7.77 12.90
CA ALA A 283 14.46 -8.49 13.94
C ALA A 283 13.69 -9.72 13.41
N LEU A 284 13.53 -9.85 12.11
CA LEU A 284 12.79 -10.94 11.47
C LEU A 284 13.64 -12.20 11.34
N GLN A 285 13.96 -12.82 12.48
CA GLN A 285 14.76 -14.04 12.53
C GLN A 285 13.88 -15.27 12.75
N PRO A 286 14.11 -16.38 12.03
CA PRO A 286 13.42 -17.65 12.30
C PRO A 286 13.56 -18.06 13.76
N GLY A 287 12.45 -18.38 14.40
CA GLY A 287 12.44 -18.82 15.80
C GLY A 287 12.54 -17.71 16.86
N SER A 288 12.53 -16.43 16.48
CA SER A 288 12.61 -15.30 17.45
C SER A 288 11.47 -15.28 18.48
N LEU A 289 10.34 -15.94 18.20
CA LEU A 289 9.23 -16.09 19.15
C LEU A 289 9.34 -17.33 20.07
N LYS A 290 10.41 -18.14 19.94
CA LYS A 290 10.58 -19.32 20.79
C LYS A 290 10.73 -18.89 22.26
N GLY A 291 9.82 -19.38 23.11
CA GLY A 291 9.77 -19.02 24.54
C GLY A 291 9.09 -17.68 24.83
N ALA A 292 8.61 -16.96 23.83
CA ALA A 292 7.85 -15.73 24.05
C ALA A 292 6.49 -16.03 24.71
N ARG A 293 6.09 -15.18 25.65
CA ARG A 293 4.77 -15.21 26.28
C ARG A 293 3.84 -14.28 25.53
N ILE A 294 2.83 -14.85 24.87
CA ILE A 294 1.86 -14.10 24.05
C ILE A 294 0.51 -14.08 24.80
N GLY A 295 0.01 -12.87 25.09
CA GLY A 295 -1.33 -12.68 25.64
C GLY A 295 -2.38 -12.58 24.52
N VAL A 296 -3.49 -13.31 24.65
CA VAL A 296 -4.63 -13.24 23.74
C VAL A 296 -5.83 -12.62 24.46
N LEU A 297 -6.28 -11.46 23.99
CA LEU A 297 -7.43 -10.75 24.54
C LEU A 297 -8.73 -11.37 23.96
N ARG A 298 -9.12 -12.54 24.48
CA ARG A 298 -10.25 -13.31 23.93
C ARG A 298 -11.57 -12.53 23.90
N SER A 299 -11.80 -11.63 24.83
CA SER A 299 -13.00 -10.79 24.87
C SER A 299 -13.19 -9.91 23.62
N LEU A 300 -12.14 -9.64 22.86
CA LEU A 300 -12.22 -8.89 21.59
C LEU A 300 -12.59 -9.76 20.39
N PHE A 301 -12.58 -11.08 20.54
CA PHE A 301 -12.90 -12.04 19.47
C PHE A 301 -14.30 -12.65 19.64
N THR A 302 -15.04 -12.29 20.70
CA THR A 302 -16.36 -12.85 21.02
C THR A 302 -17.53 -12.11 20.38
N VAL A 303 -17.29 -11.04 19.63
CA VAL A 303 -18.30 -10.47 18.74
C VAL A 303 -18.32 -11.32 17.48
N VAL A 304 -18.88 -12.52 17.58
CA VAL A 304 -19.48 -13.17 16.43
C VAL A 304 -20.68 -12.28 16.08
N PRO A 305 -20.77 -11.68 14.88
CA PRO A 305 -22.02 -11.10 14.45
C PRO A 305 -23.08 -12.16 14.65
N ASP A 306 -24.16 -11.82 15.33
CA ASP A 306 -25.36 -12.64 15.35
C ASP A 306 -25.80 -12.77 13.88
N ASP A 307 -25.45 -13.88 13.26
CA ASP A 307 -25.85 -14.19 11.89
C ASP A 307 -27.34 -14.58 11.81
N GLY A 308 -28.08 -14.38 12.89
CA GLY A 308 -29.49 -14.66 13.01
C GLY A 308 -29.84 -16.15 13.19
N ASP A 309 -28.81 -17.03 13.19
CA ASP A 309 -29.04 -18.48 13.29
C ASP A 309 -28.94 -19.00 14.72
N GLY A 310 -28.70 -18.15 15.72
CA GLY A 310 -28.79 -18.49 17.15
C GLY A 310 -27.85 -19.64 17.59
N LYS A 311 -26.72 -19.84 16.91
CA LYS A 311 -25.74 -20.91 17.23
C LYS A 311 -24.42 -20.36 17.69
#